data_7f8e4b1a0e430211bb11ff7eb9d3557c
#
_entry.id   7f8e4b1a0e430211bb11ff7eb9d3557c
#
_cell.length_a   1.000
_cell.length_b   1.000
_cell.length_c   1.000
_cell.angle_alpha   90.00
_cell.angle_beta   90.00
_cell.angle_gamma   90.00
#
_symmetry.space_group_name_H-M   'P 1'
#
loop_
_entity.id
_entity.type
_entity.pdbx_description
1 polymer ?
#
loop_
_entity_poly.entity_id
_entity_poly.type
_entity_poly.pdbx_seq_one_letter_code
_entity_poly.pdbx_strand_id
1 'polypeptide(L)'
;MENKRLLKVTDLAIGHEGRILCSGISFDICEGDCIMLCGANGSGKTSLMKALADKEETPCIRHESGCECIMIPARIPKVAGFTLREFVRISCFSKSDLYGKLSKEEESAMDKAIADLGLTHLADRDISTLSDGEFQKAGIASALVRKASVIMLDEPTAFLDAQNRISVLATLKDICTSKRPGMLTGARVPAVIFSTHDLHDGLQACSKVFAIGADGSFNISTEDTPESKSAAVASIFR
;
A
#
# COMPACT_ATOMS: atom_id res chain seq x y z
N MET A 1 0.43 5.23 23.23
CA MET A 1 0.17 6.43 22.42
C MET A 1 -0.86 6.03 21.39
N GLU A 2 -2.00 6.69 21.31
CA GLU A 2 -2.97 6.43 20.24
C GLU A 2 -2.35 6.87 18.91
N ASN A 3 -2.29 5.95 17.95
CA ASN A 3 -1.81 6.27 16.60
C ASN A 3 -2.79 7.26 15.96
N LYS A 4 -2.25 8.28 15.32
CA LYS A 4 -3.05 9.31 14.66
C LYS A 4 -3.84 8.71 13.50
N ARG A 5 -5.15 8.99 13.46
CA ARG A 5 -6.01 8.57 12.36
C ARG A 5 -5.63 9.29 11.06
N LEU A 6 -5.60 8.57 9.97
CA LEU A 6 -5.32 9.04 8.61
C LEU A 6 -6.60 9.12 7.78
N LEU A 7 -7.48 8.12 7.94
CA LEU A 7 -8.69 7.98 7.15
C LEU A 7 -9.78 7.30 7.98
N LYS A 8 -11.02 7.77 7.79
CA LYS A 8 -12.21 7.17 8.39
C LYS A 8 -13.18 6.75 7.30
N VAL A 9 -13.66 5.52 7.39
CA VAL A 9 -14.72 4.97 6.55
C VAL A 9 -15.94 4.70 7.41
N THR A 10 -17.13 5.08 6.93
CA THR A 10 -18.39 4.88 7.64
C THR A 10 -19.46 4.45 6.64
N ASP A 11 -20.02 3.27 6.87
CA ASP A 11 -21.13 2.70 6.08
C ASP A 11 -20.91 2.75 4.56
N LEU A 12 -19.68 2.39 4.13
CA LEU A 12 -19.32 2.36 2.72
C LEU A 12 -19.91 1.12 2.06
N ALA A 13 -20.47 1.30 0.87
CA ALA A 13 -20.80 0.23 -0.05
C ALA A 13 -19.85 0.28 -1.26
N ILE A 14 -19.29 -0.84 -1.62
CA ILE A 14 -18.45 -1.00 -2.81
C ILE A 14 -19.15 -1.89 -3.84
N GLY A 15 -18.91 -1.57 -5.10
CA GLY A 15 -19.54 -2.29 -6.21
C GLY A 15 -18.69 -2.27 -7.47
N HIS A 16 -19.13 -3.03 -8.45
CA HIS A 16 -18.57 -3.05 -9.80
C HIS A 16 -19.67 -3.30 -10.82
N GLU A 17 -19.68 -2.53 -11.92
CA GLU A 17 -20.66 -2.65 -13.01
C GLU A 17 -22.13 -2.66 -12.54
N GLY A 18 -22.46 -1.79 -11.56
CA GLY A 18 -23.83 -1.67 -11.04
C GLY A 18 -24.23 -2.74 -10.02
N ARG A 19 -23.35 -3.69 -9.68
CA ARG A 19 -23.58 -4.71 -8.64
C ARG A 19 -22.87 -4.33 -7.35
N ILE A 20 -23.59 -4.30 -6.23
CA ILE A 20 -22.98 -4.16 -4.90
C ILE A 20 -22.26 -5.47 -4.56
N LEU A 21 -20.96 -5.35 -4.21
CA LEU A 21 -20.11 -6.47 -3.80
C LEU A 21 -20.04 -6.62 -2.29
N CYS A 22 -20.00 -5.49 -1.57
CA CYS A 22 -19.96 -5.46 -0.11
C CYS A 22 -20.56 -4.12 0.37
N SER A 23 -21.20 -4.10 1.53
CA SER A 23 -21.80 -2.91 2.13
C SER A 23 -21.64 -2.91 3.64
N GLY A 24 -21.95 -1.77 4.28
CA GLY A 24 -21.80 -1.63 5.73
C GLY A 24 -20.36 -1.55 6.20
N ILE A 25 -19.42 -1.24 5.30
CA ILE A 25 -17.98 -1.19 5.58
C ILE A 25 -17.68 0.03 6.45
N SER A 26 -17.16 -0.21 7.67
CA SER A 26 -16.81 0.86 8.59
C SER A 26 -15.50 0.53 9.29
N PHE A 27 -14.51 1.46 9.22
CA PHE A 27 -13.20 1.30 9.89
C PHE A 27 -12.44 2.62 9.92
N ASP A 28 -11.42 2.65 10.76
CA ASP A 28 -10.40 3.71 10.77
C ASP A 28 -9.05 3.13 10.34
N ILE A 29 -8.28 3.93 9.59
CA ILE A 29 -6.87 3.67 9.26
C ILE A 29 -6.03 4.69 10.01
N CYS A 30 -5.04 4.20 10.76
CA CYS A 30 -4.15 5.00 11.58
C CYS A 30 -2.70 4.90 11.10
N GLU A 31 -1.87 5.88 11.51
CA GLU A 31 -0.43 5.84 11.27
C GLU A 31 0.17 4.52 11.75
N GLY A 32 1.01 3.89 10.92
CA GLY A 32 1.68 2.64 11.24
C GLY A 32 0.84 1.37 11.08
N ASP A 33 -0.42 1.48 10.65
CA ASP A 33 -1.22 0.29 10.35
C ASP A 33 -0.64 -0.48 9.17
N CYS A 34 -0.43 -1.78 9.35
CA CYS A 34 -0.09 -2.72 8.28
C CYS A 34 -1.26 -3.69 8.09
N ILE A 35 -2.07 -3.44 7.08
CA ILE A 35 -3.37 -4.10 6.89
C ILE A 35 -3.29 -5.10 5.76
N MET A 36 -3.59 -6.37 6.03
CA MET A 36 -3.82 -7.37 5.02
C MET A 36 -5.30 -7.35 4.60
N LEU A 37 -5.56 -7.14 3.32
CA LEU A 37 -6.90 -7.25 2.73
C LEU A 37 -7.05 -8.60 2.03
N CYS A 38 -7.90 -9.47 2.56
CA CYS A 38 -8.14 -10.79 2.01
C CYS A 38 -9.61 -11.01 1.61
N GLY A 39 -9.83 -12.00 0.75
CA GLY A 39 -11.13 -12.36 0.22
C GLY A 39 -11.00 -13.09 -1.11
N ALA A 40 -12.07 -13.74 -1.55
CA ALA A 40 -12.12 -14.46 -2.82
C ALA A 40 -11.86 -13.54 -4.03
N ASN A 41 -11.57 -14.12 -5.19
CA ASN A 41 -11.51 -13.35 -6.43
C ASN A 41 -12.88 -12.74 -6.72
N GLY A 42 -12.89 -11.45 -7.11
CA GLY A 42 -14.13 -10.72 -7.36
C GLY A 42 -14.88 -10.23 -6.10
N SER A 43 -14.36 -10.45 -4.88
CA SER A 43 -15.02 -9.99 -3.64
C SER A 43 -15.03 -8.47 -3.46
N GLY A 44 -14.26 -7.71 -4.26
CA GLY A 44 -14.22 -6.24 -4.17
C GLY A 44 -12.96 -5.66 -3.56
N LYS A 45 -11.88 -6.44 -3.33
CA LYS A 45 -10.60 -5.93 -2.77
C LYS A 45 -10.07 -4.71 -3.54
N THR A 46 -9.92 -4.86 -4.85
CA THR A 46 -9.46 -3.76 -5.73
C THR A 46 -10.45 -2.60 -5.75
N SER A 47 -11.75 -2.87 -5.70
CA SER A 47 -12.79 -1.82 -5.64
C SER A 47 -12.71 -1.02 -4.35
N LEU A 48 -12.47 -1.68 -3.21
CA LEU A 48 -12.25 -1.01 -1.93
C LEU A 48 -11.01 -0.11 -1.98
N MET A 49 -9.87 -0.64 -2.45
CA MET A 49 -8.64 0.16 -2.57
C MET A 49 -8.82 1.36 -3.50
N LYS A 50 -9.51 1.20 -4.64
CA LYS A 50 -9.81 2.31 -5.54
C LYS A 50 -10.69 3.37 -4.88
N ALA A 51 -11.74 2.97 -4.15
CA ALA A 51 -12.59 3.88 -3.42
C ALA A 51 -11.83 4.67 -2.35
N LEU A 52 -10.87 4.03 -1.64
CA LEU A 52 -10.02 4.69 -0.65
C LEU A 52 -8.98 5.63 -1.28
N ALA A 53 -8.53 5.34 -2.51
CA ALA A 53 -7.57 6.17 -3.25
C ALA A 53 -8.24 7.37 -3.92
N ASP A 54 -9.53 7.33 -4.13
CA ASP A 54 -10.28 8.41 -4.74
C ASP A 54 -10.26 9.63 -3.81
N LYS A 55 -9.93 10.78 -4.40
CA LYS A 55 -9.91 12.06 -3.67
C LYS A 55 -11.26 12.78 -3.69
N GLU A 56 -12.24 12.26 -4.42
CA GLU A 56 -13.59 12.81 -4.37
C GLU A 56 -14.17 12.54 -2.99
N GLU A 57 -14.56 13.62 -2.31
CA GLU A 57 -15.19 13.54 -1.00
C GLU A 57 -16.52 12.80 -1.13
N THR A 58 -16.57 11.60 -0.58
CA THR A 58 -17.81 10.87 -0.40
C THR A 58 -18.27 10.98 1.05
N PRO A 59 -19.59 10.96 1.32
CA PRO A 59 -20.08 10.97 2.71
C PRO A 59 -19.50 9.83 3.57
N CYS A 60 -19.12 8.74 2.90
CA CYS A 60 -18.65 7.51 3.54
C CYS A 60 -17.15 7.49 3.82
N ILE A 61 -16.33 8.28 3.10
CA ILE A 61 -14.87 8.28 3.23
C ILE A 61 -14.41 9.68 3.59
N ARG A 62 -13.75 9.81 4.74
CA ARG A 62 -13.18 11.07 5.20
C ARG A 62 -11.67 10.93 5.36
N HIS A 63 -10.94 11.67 4.55
CA HIS A 63 -9.48 11.82 4.67
C HIS A 63 -9.13 12.91 5.68
N GLU A 64 -8.18 12.66 6.55
CA GLU A 64 -7.62 13.71 7.41
C GLU A 64 -6.81 14.71 6.58
N SER A 65 -6.74 15.96 7.04
CA SER A 65 -6.04 17.02 6.31
C SER A 65 -4.61 16.62 5.95
N GLY A 66 -4.28 16.72 4.66
CA GLY A 66 -2.97 16.34 4.12
C GLY A 66 -2.74 14.81 4.04
N CYS A 67 -3.79 14.00 4.14
CA CYS A 67 -3.70 12.58 3.86
C CYS A 67 -3.63 12.35 2.35
N GLU A 68 -2.54 11.75 1.88
CA GLU A 68 -2.39 11.30 0.50
C GLU A 68 -2.44 9.79 0.43
N CYS A 69 -3.39 9.26 -0.35
CA CYS A 69 -3.56 7.84 -0.61
C CYS A 69 -3.00 7.50 -1.99
N ILE A 70 -2.14 6.50 -2.08
CA ILE A 70 -1.56 6.04 -3.34
C ILE A 70 -1.83 4.55 -3.50
N MET A 71 -2.37 4.19 -4.66
CA MET A 71 -2.57 2.80 -5.03
C MET A 71 -1.50 2.36 -6.04
N ILE A 72 -0.84 1.26 -5.73
CA ILE A 72 0.10 0.55 -6.60
C ILE A 72 -0.64 -0.69 -7.11
N PRO A 73 -0.91 -0.79 -8.41
CA PRO A 73 -1.63 -1.94 -8.98
C PRO A 73 -0.74 -3.19 -9.00
N ALA A 74 -1.37 -4.36 -9.10
CA ALA A 74 -0.68 -5.66 -9.17
C ALA A 74 0.34 -5.75 -10.33
N ARG A 75 0.08 -5.04 -11.41
CA ARG A 75 0.99 -4.95 -12.56
C ARG A 75 1.21 -3.49 -12.92
N ILE A 76 2.46 -3.06 -12.79
CA ILE A 76 2.94 -1.79 -13.36
C ILE A 76 3.65 -2.14 -14.66
N PRO A 77 3.34 -1.47 -15.79
CA PRO A 77 4.06 -1.71 -17.04
C PRO A 77 5.53 -1.32 -16.89
N LYS A 78 6.44 -2.24 -17.22
CA LYS A 78 7.87 -1.95 -17.31
C LYS A 78 8.16 -1.36 -18.68
N VAL A 79 8.31 -0.04 -18.75
CA VAL A 79 8.60 0.66 -20.00
C VAL A 79 10.12 0.73 -20.19
N ALA A 80 10.66 0.10 -21.24
CA ALA A 80 12.08 0.16 -21.56
C ALA A 80 12.54 1.59 -21.84
N GLY A 81 13.80 1.88 -21.50
CA GLY A 81 14.39 3.21 -21.70
C GLY A 81 14.29 4.14 -20.50
N PHE A 82 13.73 3.67 -19.39
CA PHE A 82 13.76 4.39 -18.11
C PHE A 82 14.63 3.66 -17.11
N THR A 83 15.54 4.37 -16.47
CA THR A 83 16.26 3.85 -15.29
C THR A 83 15.34 3.80 -14.07
N LEU A 84 15.69 2.98 -13.07
CA LEU A 84 14.96 2.95 -11.79
C LEU A 84 14.90 4.34 -11.15
N ARG A 85 15.99 5.09 -11.18
CA ARG A 85 16.06 6.46 -10.67
C ARG A 85 15.08 7.39 -11.38
N GLU A 86 15.00 7.33 -12.70
CA GLU A 86 14.06 8.13 -13.49
C GLU A 86 12.61 7.74 -13.21
N PHE A 87 12.32 6.45 -13.06
CA PHE A 87 10.99 5.97 -12.68
C PHE A 87 10.54 6.53 -11.32
N VAL A 88 11.40 6.50 -10.31
CA VAL A 88 11.09 7.08 -9.00
C VAL A 88 11.00 8.60 -9.08
N ARG A 89 11.87 9.24 -9.88
CA ARG A 89 11.89 10.69 -10.10
C ARG A 89 10.58 11.23 -10.66
N ILE A 90 9.95 10.53 -11.61
CA ILE A 90 8.65 10.93 -12.18
C ILE A 90 7.60 11.14 -11.07
N SER A 91 7.69 10.39 -9.99
CA SER A 91 6.77 10.50 -8.84
C SER A 91 7.02 11.73 -7.96
N CYS A 92 8.19 12.37 -8.10
CA CYS A 92 8.53 13.58 -7.33
C CYS A 92 7.89 14.84 -7.90
N PHE A 93 7.46 14.82 -9.16
CA PHE A 93 6.92 16.02 -9.79
C PHE A 93 5.60 16.44 -9.14
N SER A 94 5.63 17.59 -8.47
CA SER A 94 4.42 18.27 -8.05
C SER A 94 3.83 19.05 -9.23
N LYS A 95 2.53 19.35 -9.17
CA LYS A 95 1.82 20.15 -10.19
C LYS A 95 2.40 21.56 -10.41
N SER A 96 3.30 22.01 -9.55
CA SER A 96 3.90 23.35 -9.57
C SER A 96 5.24 23.44 -10.31
N ASP A 97 5.86 22.32 -10.68
CA ASP A 97 7.17 22.33 -11.33
C ASP A 97 7.06 22.14 -12.85
N LEU A 98 6.95 23.26 -13.56
CA LEU A 98 6.85 23.33 -15.03
C LEU A 98 8.15 22.90 -15.76
N TYR A 99 9.28 22.79 -15.06
CA TYR A 99 10.59 22.55 -15.68
C TYR A 99 11.21 21.19 -15.31
N GLY A 100 10.55 20.39 -14.49
CA GLY A 100 11.03 19.07 -14.12
C GLY A 100 12.35 19.06 -13.32
N LYS A 101 12.71 20.16 -12.66
CA LYS A 101 13.87 20.23 -11.77
C LYS A 101 13.42 19.92 -10.34
N LEU A 102 14.05 18.90 -9.75
CA LEU A 102 13.88 18.60 -8.34
C LEU A 102 14.71 19.58 -7.49
N SER A 103 14.19 19.95 -6.33
CA SER A 103 14.96 20.60 -5.29
C SER A 103 16.02 19.63 -4.73
N LYS A 104 17.04 20.14 -4.06
CA LYS A 104 18.06 19.30 -3.39
C LYS A 104 17.43 18.39 -2.33
N GLU A 105 16.39 18.87 -1.67
CA GLU A 105 15.63 18.12 -0.66
C GLU A 105 14.87 16.95 -1.29
N GLU A 106 14.26 17.16 -2.46
CA GLU A 106 13.54 16.09 -3.20
C GLU A 106 14.51 15.05 -3.76
N GLU A 107 15.66 15.48 -4.31
CA GLU A 107 16.71 14.55 -4.76
C GLU A 107 17.23 13.70 -3.59
N SER A 108 17.51 14.34 -2.45
CA SER A 108 17.95 13.63 -1.24
C SER A 108 16.90 12.64 -0.73
N ALA A 109 15.62 13.02 -0.75
CA ALA A 109 14.52 12.14 -0.34
C ALA A 109 14.38 10.94 -1.29
N MET A 110 14.55 11.16 -2.59
CA MET A 110 14.53 10.10 -3.62
C MET A 110 15.68 9.11 -3.42
N ASP A 111 16.92 9.61 -3.31
CA ASP A 111 18.10 8.76 -3.11
C ASP A 111 17.96 7.94 -1.83
N LYS A 112 17.43 8.54 -0.79
CA LYS A 112 17.17 7.87 0.45
C LYS A 112 16.10 6.78 0.33
N ALA A 113 14.97 7.04 -0.34
CA ALA A 113 13.94 6.03 -0.55
C ALA A 113 14.48 4.83 -1.34
N ILE A 114 15.31 5.08 -2.37
CA ILE A 114 15.99 4.03 -3.15
C ILE A 114 16.95 3.22 -2.26
N ALA A 115 17.73 3.89 -1.41
CA ALA A 115 18.67 3.24 -0.50
C ALA A 115 17.98 2.42 0.59
N ASP A 116 16.93 2.95 1.20
CA ASP A 116 16.17 2.32 2.26
C ASP A 116 15.49 1.01 1.80
N LEU A 117 15.18 0.92 0.51
CA LEU A 117 14.61 -0.28 -0.11
C LEU A 117 15.68 -1.24 -0.67
N GLY A 118 16.97 -0.92 -0.50
CA GLY A 118 18.09 -1.74 -0.96
C GLY A 118 18.30 -1.70 -2.46
N LEU A 119 17.83 -0.64 -3.14
CA LEU A 119 17.84 -0.54 -4.60
C LEU A 119 18.98 0.33 -5.17
N THR A 120 19.89 0.83 -4.33
CA THR A 120 20.95 1.76 -4.76
C THR A 120 21.79 1.20 -5.91
N HIS A 121 22.13 -0.10 -5.86
CA HIS A 121 22.94 -0.76 -6.89
C HIS A 121 22.21 -0.96 -8.22
N LEU A 122 20.91 -0.69 -8.25
CA LEU A 122 20.03 -0.82 -9.42
C LEU A 122 19.57 0.56 -9.94
N ALA A 123 19.98 1.65 -9.30
CA ALA A 123 19.44 2.99 -9.57
C ALA A 123 19.55 3.40 -11.05
N ASP A 124 20.66 3.03 -11.71
CA ASP A 124 20.94 3.37 -13.11
C ASP A 124 20.57 2.22 -14.07
N ARG A 125 19.96 1.12 -13.59
CA ARG A 125 19.49 0.02 -14.45
C ARG A 125 18.15 0.36 -15.08
N ASP A 126 17.98 -0.07 -16.32
CA ASP A 126 16.69 -0.01 -17.02
C ASP A 126 15.64 -0.87 -16.27
N ILE A 127 14.47 -0.27 -15.98
CA ILE A 127 13.40 -0.93 -15.23
C ILE A 127 12.86 -2.20 -15.91
N SER A 128 12.99 -2.29 -17.24
CA SER A 128 12.61 -3.51 -17.98
C SER A 128 13.46 -4.73 -17.65
N THR A 129 14.68 -4.51 -17.11
CA THR A 129 15.64 -5.56 -16.73
C THR A 129 15.57 -5.96 -15.27
N LEU A 130 14.76 -5.26 -14.47
CA LEU A 130 14.58 -5.57 -13.05
C LEU A 130 13.71 -6.82 -12.87
N SER A 131 13.99 -7.59 -11.82
CA SER A 131 13.05 -8.61 -11.36
C SER A 131 11.72 -7.98 -10.92
N ASP A 132 10.66 -8.77 -10.85
CA ASP A 132 9.35 -8.24 -10.43
C ASP A 132 9.38 -7.73 -8.99
N GLY A 133 10.13 -8.39 -8.09
CA GLY A 133 10.29 -7.93 -6.72
C GLY A 133 11.08 -6.62 -6.59
N GLU A 134 12.14 -6.43 -7.38
CA GLU A 134 12.90 -5.17 -7.43
C GLU A 134 12.01 -4.04 -7.97
N PHE A 135 11.25 -4.32 -9.02
CA PHE A 135 10.36 -3.32 -9.60
C PHE A 135 9.18 -2.99 -8.69
N GLN A 136 8.65 -3.97 -7.95
CA GLN A 136 7.64 -3.72 -6.91
C GLN A 136 8.17 -2.79 -5.81
N LYS A 137 9.40 -3.01 -5.35
CA LYS A 137 10.07 -2.11 -4.40
C LYS A 137 10.30 -0.71 -4.99
N ALA A 138 10.59 -0.58 -6.28
CA ALA A 138 10.68 0.72 -6.94
C ALA A 138 9.33 1.47 -6.94
N GLY A 139 8.20 0.77 -7.12
CA GLY A 139 6.86 1.32 -6.95
C GLY A 139 6.62 1.83 -5.53
N ILE A 140 7.06 1.08 -4.52
CA ILE A 140 6.98 1.52 -3.11
C ILE A 140 7.86 2.76 -2.88
N ALA A 141 9.09 2.81 -3.43
CA ALA A 141 9.95 4.00 -3.36
C ALA A 141 9.23 5.23 -3.90
N SER A 142 8.56 5.10 -5.04
CA SER A 142 7.78 6.17 -5.67
C SER A 142 6.68 6.71 -4.75
N ALA A 143 5.97 5.83 -4.03
CA ALA A 143 4.94 6.24 -3.08
C ALA A 143 5.53 6.96 -1.84
N LEU A 144 6.67 6.48 -1.34
CA LEU A 144 7.36 7.09 -0.19
C LEU A 144 7.88 8.50 -0.51
N VAL A 145 8.47 8.69 -1.70
CA VAL A 145 8.95 10.01 -2.15
C VAL A 145 7.82 11.02 -2.25
N ARG A 146 6.62 10.58 -2.65
CA ARG A 146 5.40 11.41 -2.64
C ARG A 146 4.85 11.69 -1.25
N LYS A 147 5.48 11.15 -0.19
CA LYS A 147 5.02 11.28 1.20
C LYS A 147 3.59 10.75 1.40
N ALA A 148 3.26 9.65 0.72
CA ALA A 148 1.97 9.02 0.86
C ALA A 148 1.69 8.68 2.32
N SER A 149 0.50 9.03 2.80
CA SER A 149 0.03 8.69 4.15
C SER A 149 -0.54 7.27 4.18
N VAL A 150 -1.16 6.84 3.09
CA VAL A 150 -1.68 5.47 2.92
C VAL A 150 -1.17 4.91 1.60
N ILE A 151 -0.43 3.81 1.66
CA ILE A 151 0.10 3.09 0.50
C ILE A 151 -0.72 1.81 0.34
N MET A 152 -1.40 1.67 -0.79
CA MET A 152 -2.21 0.50 -1.09
C MET A 152 -1.54 -0.31 -2.22
N LEU A 153 -1.37 -1.61 -2.00
CA LEU A 153 -0.74 -2.51 -2.97
C LEU A 153 -1.70 -3.64 -3.31
N ASP A 154 -2.09 -3.70 -4.57
CA ASP A 154 -2.96 -4.77 -5.06
C ASP A 154 -2.09 -5.96 -5.47
N GLU A 155 -2.20 -7.06 -4.73
CA GLU A 155 -1.45 -8.31 -4.92
C GLU A 155 0.07 -8.13 -5.15
N PRO A 156 0.80 -7.40 -4.26
CA PRO A 156 2.20 -7.07 -4.49
C PRO A 156 3.14 -8.28 -4.58
N THR A 157 2.65 -9.46 -4.26
CA THR A 157 3.45 -10.71 -4.20
C THR A 157 3.03 -11.76 -5.21
N ALA A 158 2.02 -11.50 -6.05
CA ALA A 158 1.37 -12.50 -6.91
C ALA A 158 2.30 -13.20 -7.91
N PHE A 159 3.37 -12.53 -8.35
CA PHE A 159 4.29 -13.06 -9.37
C PHE A 159 5.72 -13.27 -8.84
N LEU A 160 5.88 -13.24 -7.50
CA LEU A 160 7.17 -13.35 -6.85
C LEU A 160 7.45 -14.78 -6.40
N ASP A 161 8.71 -15.20 -6.52
CA ASP A 161 9.19 -16.39 -5.82
C ASP A 161 9.11 -16.21 -4.29
N ALA A 162 9.26 -17.30 -3.54
CA ALA A 162 9.10 -17.29 -2.10
C ALA A 162 10.04 -16.29 -1.39
N GLN A 163 11.30 -16.18 -1.84
CA GLN A 163 12.28 -15.28 -1.22
C GLN A 163 11.94 -13.81 -1.46
N ASN A 164 11.58 -13.46 -2.68
CA ASN A 164 11.19 -12.09 -3.05
C ASN A 164 9.88 -11.70 -2.35
N ARG A 165 8.91 -12.61 -2.23
CA ARG A 165 7.65 -12.40 -1.51
C ARG A 165 7.89 -12.04 -0.05
N ILE A 166 8.67 -12.85 0.67
CA ILE A 166 9.04 -12.58 2.07
C ILE A 166 9.75 -11.22 2.18
N SER A 167 10.67 -10.93 1.26
CA SER A 167 11.42 -9.66 1.26
C SER A 167 10.52 -8.44 1.06
N VAL A 168 9.53 -8.51 0.17
CA VAL A 168 8.56 -7.41 -0.04
C VAL A 168 7.68 -7.24 1.19
N LEU A 169 7.10 -8.32 1.74
CA LEU A 169 6.24 -8.25 2.92
C LEU A 169 6.99 -7.72 4.15
N ALA A 170 8.24 -8.14 4.37
CA ALA A 170 9.10 -7.59 5.42
C ALA A 170 9.32 -6.08 5.24
N THR A 171 9.54 -5.64 4.00
CA THR A 171 9.68 -4.22 3.67
C THR A 171 8.41 -3.43 4.02
N LEU A 172 7.21 -3.95 3.71
CA LEU A 172 5.95 -3.31 4.05
C LEU A 172 5.78 -3.15 5.57
N LYS A 173 6.10 -4.21 6.32
CA LYS A 173 6.07 -4.18 7.79
C LYS A 173 7.06 -3.18 8.38
N ASP A 174 8.28 -3.11 7.85
CA ASP A 174 9.32 -2.18 8.30
C ASP A 174 8.89 -0.72 8.08
N ILE A 175 8.23 -0.43 6.96
CA ILE A 175 7.67 0.89 6.65
C ILE A 175 6.67 1.32 7.72
N CYS A 176 5.75 0.45 8.11
CA CYS A 176 4.72 0.74 9.12
C CYS A 176 5.28 0.86 10.54
N THR A 177 6.37 0.16 10.86
CA THR A 177 6.90 0.13 12.23
C THR A 177 7.99 1.17 12.49
N SER A 178 8.36 2.01 11.50
CA SER A 178 9.45 3.00 11.61
C SER A 178 10.78 2.40 12.09
N LYS A 179 11.00 1.09 11.90
CA LYS A 179 12.22 0.40 12.34
C LYS A 179 13.47 0.80 11.56
N ARG A 180 13.32 1.53 10.47
CA ARG A 180 14.43 2.08 9.70
C ARG A 180 14.62 3.57 10.04
N PRO A 181 15.60 3.91 10.88
CA PRO A 181 15.89 5.29 11.22
C PRO A 181 16.15 6.10 9.95
N GLY A 182 15.39 7.15 9.77
CA GLY A 182 15.58 8.04 8.65
C GLY A 182 14.74 7.79 7.39
N MET A 183 13.96 6.71 7.28
CA MET A 183 13.09 6.45 6.13
C MET A 183 12.02 7.53 5.93
N LEU A 184 11.70 8.25 7.01
CA LEU A 184 10.67 9.28 7.02
C LEU A 184 11.27 10.58 7.56
N THR A 185 11.85 11.40 6.70
CA THR A 185 12.31 12.72 7.09
C THR A 185 11.13 13.64 7.40
N GLY A 186 10.80 13.76 8.69
CA GLY A 186 9.93 14.81 9.22
C GLY A 186 8.43 14.66 9.01
N ALA A 187 7.94 13.47 8.64
CA ALA A 187 6.53 13.24 8.38
C ALA A 187 5.99 12.01 9.13
N ARG A 188 4.75 11.72 8.91
CA ARG A 188 3.96 10.63 9.48
C ARG A 188 4.50 9.26 9.06
N VAL A 189 4.32 8.26 9.93
CA VAL A 189 4.50 6.85 9.57
C VAL A 189 3.32 6.45 8.66
N PRO A 190 3.57 6.02 7.42
CA PRO A 190 2.46 5.67 6.55
C PRO A 190 1.75 4.41 7.05
N ALA A 191 0.46 4.31 6.72
CA ALA A 191 -0.24 3.04 6.76
C ALA A 191 -0.04 2.31 5.43
N VAL A 192 -0.01 0.99 5.49
CA VAL A 192 0.05 0.13 4.31
C VAL A 192 -1.16 -0.79 4.30
N ILE A 193 -1.82 -0.90 3.14
CA ILE A 193 -2.85 -1.91 2.86
C ILE A 193 -2.35 -2.76 1.71
N PHE A 194 -2.30 -4.06 1.87
CA PHE A 194 -1.92 -4.95 0.78
C PHE A 194 -2.93 -6.09 0.63
N SER A 195 -3.32 -6.39 -0.59
CA SER A 195 -4.12 -7.59 -0.86
C SER A 195 -3.18 -8.78 -1.12
N THR A 196 -3.60 -9.97 -0.71
CA THR A 196 -2.87 -11.20 -0.97
C THR A 196 -3.79 -12.41 -0.94
N HIS A 197 -3.42 -13.43 -1.72
CA HIS A 197 -3.99 -14.77 -1.63
C HIS A 197 -3.15 -15.70 -0.74
N ASP A 198 -1.91 -15.31 -0.42
CA ASP A 198 -1.07 -16.05 0.51
C ASP A 198 -1.35 -15.57 1.93
N LEU A 199 -2.28 -16.28 2.58
CA LEU A 199 -2.73 -15.93 3.93
C LEU A 199 -1.63 -16.15 4.98
N HIS A 200 -0.79 -17.17 4.79
CA HIS A 200 0.25 -17.50 5.77
C HIS A 200 1.27 -16.38 5.92
N ASP A 201 1.90 -15.99 4.80
CA ASP A 201 2.92 -14.94 4.80
C ASP A 201 2.29 -13.56 5.11
N GLY A 202 1.07 -13.33 4.61
CA GLY A 202 0.32 -12.10 4.87
C GLY A 202 0.01 -11.88 6.35
N LEU A 203 -0.45 -12.92 7.07
CA LEU A 203 -0.74 -12.86 8.50
C LEU A 203 0.48 -12.55 9.36
N GLN A 204 1.67 -13.00 8.95
CA GLN A 204 2.92 -12.70 9.65
C GLN A 204 3.38 -11.24 9.44
N ALA A 205 3.04 -10.65 8.31
CA ALA A 205 3.44 -9.29 7.96
C ALA A 205 2.49 -8.22 8.50
N CYS A 206 1.19 -8.49 8.61
CA CYS A 206 0.19 -7.50 8.97
C CYS A 206 0.01 -7.31 10.48
N SER A 207 -0.44 -6.12 10.87
CA SER A 207 -0.96 -5.82 12.23
C SER A 207 -2.48 -5.97 12.30
N LYS A 208 -3.19 -5.78 11.17
CA LYS A 208 -4.64 -5.89 11.06
C LYS A 208 -5.04 -6.71 9.84
N VAL A 209 -6.21 -7.32 9.89
CA VAL A 209 -6.82 -8.02 8.78
C VAL A 209 -8.17 -7.39 8.44
N PHE A 210 -8.38 -7.10 7.17
CA PHE A 210 -9.67 -6.80 6.58
C PHE A 210 -10.06 -7.97 5.66
N ALA A 211 -11.20 -8.57 5.93
CA ALA A 211 -11.66 -9.77 5.23
C ALA A 211 -13.01 -9.51 4.56
N ILE A 212 -13.09 -9.73 3.22
CA ILE A 212 -14.32 -9.58 2.44
C ILE A 212 -14.82 -10.96 2.06
N GLY A 213 -15.98 -11.33 2.58
CA GLY A 213 -16.65 -12.59 2.27
C GLY A 213 -17.25 -12.61 0.87
N ALA A 214 -17.45 -13.83 0.32
CA ALA A 214 -18.13 -14.02 -0.96
C ALA A 214 -19.61 -13.62 -0.91
N ASP A 215 -20.19 -13.59 0.27
CA ASP A 215 -21.55 -13.14 0.58
C ASP A 215 -21.67 -11.61 0.72
N GLY A 216 -20.58 -10.88 0.57
CA GLY A 216 -20.51 -9.42 0.75
C GLY A 216 -20.36 -8.99 2.21
N SER A 217 -20.05 -9.90 3.12
CA SER A 217 -19.71 -9.56 4.52
C SER A 217 -18.34 -8.91 4.60
N PHE A 218 -18.16 -8.00 5.58
CA PHE A 218 -16.89 -7.36 5.87
C PHE A 218 -16.51 -7.57 7.33
N ASN A 219 -15.34 -8.14 7.57
CA ASN A 219 -14.86 -8.47 8.89
C ASN A 219 -13.46 -7.88 9.13
N ILE A 220 -13.19 -7.46 10.37
CA ILE A 220 -11.92 -6.84 10.78
C ILE A 220 -11.38 -7.60 11.99
N SER A 221 -10.06 -7.84 12.04
CA SER A 221 -9.44 -8.31 13.27
C SER A 221 -9.48 -7.20 14.34
N THR A 222 -9.94 -7.55 15.54
CA THR A 222 -10.11 -6.58 16.63
C THR A 222 -8.79 -6.24 17.32
N GLU A 223 -7.82 -7.14 17.26
CA GLU A 223 -6.52 -7.02 17.93
C GLU A 223 -5.39 -7.52 17.03
N ASP A 224 -4.15 -7.07 17.30
CA ASP A 224 -2.93 -7.57 16.64
C ASP A 224 -2.46 -8.87 17.28
N THR A 225 -3.34 -9.85 17.39
CA THR A 225 -3.03 -11.21 17.87
C THR A 225 -3.24 -12.22 16.74
N PRO A 226 -2.46 -13.32 16.69
CA PRO A 226 -2.63 -14.37 15.69
C PRO A 226 -4.06 -14.94 15.69
N GLU A 227 -4.66 -15.08 16.86
CA GLU A 227 -6.01 -15.61 17.05
C GLU A 227 -7.06 -14.69 16.42
N SER A 228 -7.01 -13.37 16.71
CA SER A 228 -7.94 -12.38 16.17
C SER A 228 -7.82 -12.28 14.65
N LYS A 229 -6.58 -12.24 14.13
CA LYS A 229 -6.32 -12.19 12.68
C LYS A 229 -6.81 -13.46 11.98
N SER A 230 -6.56 -14.64 12.55
CA SER A 230 -7.02 -15.91 12.00
C SER A 230 -8.54 -16.03 12.04
N ALA A 231 -9.19 -15.52 13.09
CA ALA A 231 -10.65 -15.50 13.19
C ALA A 231 -11.30 -14.63 12.09
N ALA A 232 -10.71 -13.44 11.81
CA ALA A 232 -11.17 -12.58 10.74
C ALA A 232 -11.03 -13.25 9.36
N VAL A 233 -9.93 -13.96 9.10
CA VAL A 233 -9.76 -14.76 7.87
C VAL A 233 -10.76 -15.90 7.81
N ALA A 234 -10.94 -16.66 8.87
CA ALA A 234 -11.85 -17.81 8.89
C ALA A 234 -13.32 -17.43 8.64
N SER A 235 -13.70 -16.18 8.95
CA SER A 235 -15.06 -15.68 8.76
C SER A 235 -15.51 -15.64 7.30
N ILE A 236 -14.56 -15.55 6.34
CA ILE A 236 -14.89 -15.46 4.90
C ILE A 236 -14.98 -16.82 4.20
N PHE A 237 -14.68 -17.92 4.91
CA PHE A 237 -14.78 -19.29 4.38
C PHE A 237 -16.01 -20.05 4.95
N ARG A 238 -16.90 -19.35 5.62
CA ARG A 238 -18.20 -19.85 6.09
C ARG A 238 -19.27 -19.49 5.09
#